data_6a2af7146189e33e6aba4ae882e05789
#
_entry.id   6a2af7146189e33e6aba4ae882e05789
#
_cell.length_a   1.000
_cell.length_b   1.000
_cell.length_c   1.000
_cell.angle_alpha   90.00
_cell.angle_beta   90.00
_cell.angle_gamma   90.00
#
_symmetry.space_group_name_H-M   'P 1'
#
loop_
_entity.id
_entity.type
_entity.pdbx_description
1 polymer ?
#
loop_
_entity_poly.entity_id
_entity_poly.type
_entity_poly.pdbx_seq_one_letter_code
_entity_poly.pdbx_strand_id
1 'polypeptide(L)'
;AAFVPEHLVRLADQDAPLPIGEGQTISQPFVIALMVQALELKPGDKVLEIGTGSGYQTAILCELTATEDEKPGASVYAIERFPSLAERAAARLARLGYAPHLRVGDGAYGWPEAAPFDAIIVSAAAPHIPRPLWEQLAEDGRMVLPFGEFDDNQQLLLIRKINGRMHVERLGGVRFVPMVSPLFDDPEQWAEL
;
A
#
# COMPACT_ATOMS: atom_id res chain seq x y z
N ALA A 1 18.35 -3.61 -4.74
CA ALA A 1 19.45 -2.85 -4.06
C ALA A 1 19.08 -1.37 -3.84
N ALA A 2 18.51 -0.66 -4.84
CA ALA A 2 18.24 0.80 -4.74
C ALA A 2 17.32 1.22 -3.59
N PHE A 3 16.48 0.33 -3.08
CA PHE A 3 15.47 0.59 -2.05
C PHE A 3 15.87 0.12 -0.65
N VAL A 4 17.01 -0.54 -0.54
CA VAL A 4 17.51 -1.10 0.72
C VAL A 4 18.57 -0.17 1.31
N PRO A 5 18.63 0.02 2.65
CA PRO A 5 19.73 0.74 3.30
C PRO A 5 21.11 0.20 2.90
N GLU A 6 22.09 1.07 2.75
CA GLU A 6 23.42 0.71 2.22
C GLU A 6 24.07 -0.48 2.94
N HIS A 7 23.98 -0.52 4.27
CA HIS A 7 24.53 -1.60 5.09
C HIS A 7 23.82 -2.96 4.91
N LEU A 8 22.61 -2.97 4.30
CA LEU A 8 21.82 -4.18 4.05
C LEU A 8 21.78 -4.59 2.56
N VAL A 9 22.47 -3.88 1.69
CA VAL A 9 22.43 -4.13 0.23
C VAL A 9 22.76 -5.59 -0.14
N ARG A 10 23.65 -6.26 0.62
CA ARG A 10 23.97 -7.67 0.42
C ARG A 10 22.79 -8.64 0.66
N LEU A 11 21.76 -8.16 1.34
CA LEU A 11 20.55 -8.92 1.67
C LEU A 11 19.39 -8.58 0.72
N ALA A 12 19.60 -7.65 -0.22
CA ALA A 12 18.53 -7.12 -1.08
C ALA A 12 17.86 -8.17 -1.98
N ASP A 13 18.54 -9.26 -2.26
CA ASP A 13 18.04 -10.35 -3.11
C ASP A 13 17.44 -11.51 -2.29
N GLN A 14 17.39 -11.38 -0.97
CA GLN A 14 16.77 -12.38 -0.11
C GLN A 14 15.25 -12.17 -0.05
N ASP A 15 14.51 -13.27 -0.06
CA ASP A 15 13.06 -13.25 0.13
C ASP A 15 12.70 -13.14 1.62
N ALA A 16 13.05 -12.00 2.22
CA ALA A 16 12.83 -11.68 3.63
C ALA A 16 12.58 -10.19 3.84
N PRO A 17 11.83 -9.79 4.88
CA PRO A 17 11.66 -8.39 5.23
C PRO A 17 12.99 -7.79 5.72
N LEU A 18 13.27 -6.53 5.35
CA LEU A 18 14.48 -5.82 5.75
C LEU A 18 14.13 -4.49 6.44
N PRO A 19 14.81 -4.12 7.54
CA PRO A 19 14.55 -2.88 8.26
C PRO A 19 14.93 -1.65 7.43
N ILE A 20 14.10 -0.60 7.50
CA ILE A 20 14.30 0.67 6.79
C ILE A 20 14.34 1.91 7.70
N GLY A 21 14.31 1.71 9.01
CA GLY A 21 14.22 2.75 10.02
C GLY A 21 12.80 2.95 10.53
N GLU A 22 12.63 3.80 11.54
CA GLU A 22 11.34 4.10 12.20
C GLU A 22 10.60 2.84 12.72
N GLY A 23 11.32 1.75 12.99
CA GLY A 23 10.72 0.45 13.33
C GLY A 23 9.98 -0.23 12.16
N GLN A 24 10.13 0.26 10.93
CA GLN A 24 9.46 -0.23 9.75
C GLN A 24 10.38 -1.13 8.89
N THR A 25 9.77 -1.91 8.00
CA THR A 25 10.49 -2.83 7.10
C THR A 25 10.03 -2.66 5.65
N ILE A 26 10.91 -2.98 4.69
CA ILE A 26 10.46 -3.42 3.36
C ILE A 26 9.83 -4.80 3.58
N SER A 27 8.63 -5.02 3.09
CA SER A 27 7.98 -6.33 3.16
C SER A 27 8.76 -7.36 2.32
N GLN A 28 8.58 -8.63 2.67
CA GLN A 28 9.14 -9.75 1.93
C GLN A 28 8.76 -9.65 0.44
N PRO A 29 9.72 -9.76 -0.50
CA PRO A 29 9.44 -9.64 -1.95
C PRO A 29 8.31 -10.53 -2.44
N PHE A 30 8.25 -11.78 -1.99
CA PHE A 30 7.15 -12.70 -2.32
C PHE A 30 5.77 -12.12 -1.91
N VAL A 31 5.67 -11.55 -0.71
CA VAL A 31 4.39 -10.98 -0.23
C VAL A 31 4.00 -9.74 -1.05
N ILE A 32 4.97 -8.88 -1.38
CA ILE A 32 4.71 -7.73 -2.28
C ILE A 32 4.21 -8.21 -3.64
N ALA A 33 4.86 -9.21 -4.23
CA ALA A 33 4.45 -9.77 -5.52
C ALA A 33 3.03 -10.35 -5.45
N LEU A 34 2.68 -11.08 -4.39
CA LEU A 34 1.35 -11.62 -4.16
C LEU A 34 0.30 -10.51 -4.06
N MET A 35 0.58 -9.46 -3.29
CA MET A 35 -0.34 -8.32 -3.11
C MET A 35 -0.57 -7.58 -4.44
N VAL A 36 0.50 -7.29 -5.16
CA VAL A 36 0.44 -6.58 -6.45
C VAL A 36 -0.26 -7.43 -7.51
N GLN A 37 0.03 -8.74 -7.58
CA GLN A 37 -0.62 -9.67 -8.51
C GLN A 37 -2.14 -9.73 -8.26
N ALA A 38 -2.57 -9.76 -6.99
CA ALA A 38 -3.99 -9.82 -6.62
C ALA A 38 -4.77 -8.58 -7.05
N LEU A 39 -4.10 -7.45 -7.23
CA LEU A 39 -4.72 -6.21 -7.71
C LEU A 39 -4.99 -6.23 -9.23
N GLU A 40 -4.38 -7.12 -10.01
CA GLU A 40 -4.59 -7.24 -11.46
C GLU A 40 -4.49 -5.88 -12.18
N LEU A 41 -3.46 -5.09 -11.82
CA LEU A 41 -3.27 -3.72 -12.31
C LEU A 41 -3.08 -3.66 -13.83
N LYS A 42 -3.57 -2.58 -14.42
CA LYS A 42 -3.46 -2.27 -15.85
C LYS A 42 -2.87 -0.88 -16.04
N PRO A 43 -2.24 -0.60 -17.19
CA PRO A 43 -1.85 0.76 -17.56
C PRO A 43 -3.03 1.72 -17.44
N GLY A 44 -2.81 2.85 -16.75
CA GLY A 44 -3.81 3.87 -16.48
C GLY A 44 -4.66 3.66 -15.22
N ASP A 45 -4.60 2.50 -14.55
CA ASP A 45 -5.28 2.30 -13.26
C ASP A 45 -4.78 3.33 -12.23
N LYS A 46 -5.70 3.96 -11.53
CA LYS A 46 -5.41 4.88 -10.43
C LYS A 46 -5.27 4.10 -9.13
N VAL A 47 -4.10 4.18 -8.52
CA VAL A 47 -3.75 3.37 -7.34
C VAL A 47 -3.48 4.24 -6.12
N LEU A 48 -4.03 3.83 -4.97
CA LEU A 48 -3.67 4.37 -3.66
C LEU A 48 -2.82 3.35 -2.89
N GLU A 49 -1.63 3.76 -2.48
CA GLU A 49 -0.74 3.00 -1.61
C GLU A 49 -0.72 3.58 -0.21
N ILE A 50 -0.93 2.74 0.80
CA ILE A 50 -0.80 3.09 2.21
C ILE A 50 0.45 2.43 2.77
N GLY A 51 1.42 3.24 3.19
CA GLY A 51 2.73 2.79 3.67
C GLY A 51 3.77 2.73 2.56
N THR A 52 4.22 3.90 2.08
CA THR A 52 5.27 4.04 1.05
C THR A 52 6.59 3.38 1.46
N GLY A 53 6.96 3.52 2.73
CA GLY A 53 8.17 2.95 3.31
C GLY A 53 9.44 3.33 2.56
N SER A 54 10.07 2.34 1.90
CA SER A 54 11.27 2.56 1.09
C SER A 54 10.98 3.13 -0.31
N GLY A 55 9.74 3.07 -0.78
CA GLY A 55 9.33 3.36 -2.15
C GLY A 55 9.48 2.19 -3.13
N TYR A 56 9.86 0.98 -2.65
CA TYR A 56 10.04 -0.19 -3.52
C TYR A 56 8.72 -0.63 -4.17
N GLN A 57 7.68 -0.83 -3.36
CA GLN A 57 6.35 -1.18 -3.85
C GLN A 57 5.77 -0.05 -4.72
N THR A 58 5.96 1.21 -4.29
CA THR A 58 5.55 2.39 -5.07
C THR A 58 6.14 2.36 -6.49
N ALA A 59 7.43 2.04 -6.63
CA ALA A 59 8.07 1.94 -7.94
C ALA A 59 7.46 0.83 -8.81
N ILE A 60 7.12 -0.33 -8.22
CA ILE A 60 6.43 -1.42 -8.93
C ILE A 60 5.05 -0.94 -9.42
N LEU A 61 4.29 -0.25 -8.57
CA LEU A 61 3.00 0.30 -8.95
C LEU A 61 3.13 1.31 -10.09
N CYS A 62 4.16 2.18 -10.05
CA CYS A 62 4.44 3.15 -11.12
C CYS A 62 4.71 2.47 -12.46
N GLU A 63 5.46 1.36 -12.48
CA GLU A 63 5.72 0.60 -13.70
C GLU A 63 4.47 -0.08 -14.26
N LEU A 64 3.67 -0.69 -13.39
CA LEU A 64 2.48 -1.45 -13.81
C LEU A 64 1.33 -0.58 -14.29
N THR A 65 1.25 0.66 -13.81
CA THR A 65 0.20 1.62 -14.19
C THR A 65 0.67 2.62 -15.26
N ALA A 66 1.96 2.55 -15.66
CA ALA A 66 2.51 3.47 -16.65
C ALA A 66 1.75 3.40 -17.99
N THR A 67 1.54 4.56 -18.57
CA THR A 67 1.04 4.73 -19.94
C THR A 67 2.14 5.37 -20.82
N GLU A 68 1.98 5.31 -22.15
CA GLU A 68 2.97 5.90 -23.07
C GLU A 68 3.00 7.44 -22.99
N ASP A 69 1.88 8.05 -22.59
CA ASP A 69 1.67 9.49 -22.64
C ASP A 69 2.05 10.22 -21.34
N GLU A 70 2.28 9.49 -20.23
CA GLU A 70 2.51 10.07 -18.91
C GLU A 70 3.81 9.55 -18.27
N LYS A 71 4.34 10.36 -17.35
CA LYS A 71 5.48 9.88 -16.54
C LYS A 71 5.04 8.72 -15.64
N PRO A 72 5.87 7.67 -15.50
CA PRO A 72 5.56 6.57 -14.59
C PRO A 72 5.30 7.09 -13.18
N GLY A 73 4.10 6.78 -12.65
CA GLY A 73 3.63 7.21 -11.35
C GLY A 73 2.58 8.32 -11.34
N ALA A 74 2.22 8.90 -12.50
CA ALA A 74 1.21 9.96 -12.57
C ALA A 74 -0.15 9.54 -11.99
N SER A 75 -0.48 8.24 -12.04
CA SER A 75 -1.70 7.65 -11.48
C SER A 75 -1.51 6.97 -10.11
N VAL A 76 -0.31 7.06 -9.51
CA VAL A 76 0.00 6.46 -8.21
C VAL A 76 0.00 7.53 -7.12
N TYR A 77 -0.81 7.30 -6.10
CA TYR A 77 -0.94 8.12 -4.89
C TYR A 77 -0.45 7.29 -3.71
N ALA A 78 0.47 7.83 -2.90
CA ALA A 78 1.05 7.09 -1.79
C ALA A 78 1.09 7.93 -0.52
N ILE A 79 0.72 7.33 0.60
CA ILE A 79 0.70 7.97 1.92
C ILE A 79 1.71 7.26 2.82
N GLU A 80 2.55 8.06 3.47
CA GLU A 80 3.50 7.59 4.48
C GLU A 80 3.29 8.35 5.78
N ARG A 81 3.28 7.62 6.90
CA ARG A 81 3.09 8.19 8.23
C ARG A 81 4.34 8.94 8.71
N PHE A 82 5.52 8.41 8.41
CA PHE A 82 6.79 8.93 8.89
C PHE A 82 7.40 9.91 7.89
N PRO A 83 7.52 11.21 8.24
CA PRO A 83 8.10 12.21 7.32
C PRO A 83 9.49 11.84 6.81
N SER A 84 10.33 11.26 7.67
CA SER A 84 11.68 10.83 7.32
C SER A 84 11.72 9.71 6.26
N LEU A 85 10.76 8.79 6.29
CA LEU A 85 10.61 7.74 5.27
C LEU A 85 10.08 8.33 3.97
N ALA A 86 9.04 9.17 4.05
CA ALA A 86 8.44 9.83 2.88
C ALA A 86 9.47 10.65 2.10
N GLU A 87 10.29 11.45 2.78
CA GLU A 87 11.34 12.26 2.15
C GLU A 87 12.37 11.39 1.44
N ARG A 88 12.86 10.32 2.09
CA ARG A 88 13.83 9.39 1.49
C ARG A 88 13.24 8.63 0.31
N ALA A 89 11.96 8.23 0.39
CA ALA A 89 11.26 7.58 -0.71
C ALA A 89 11.08 8.53 -1.90
N ALA A 90 10.63 9.77 -1.66
CA ALA A 90 10.47 10.79 -2.69
C ALA A 90 11.77 11.05 -3.46
N ALA A 91 12.87 11.28 -2.73
CA ALA A 91 14.18 11.52 -3.34
C ALA A 91 14.66 10.33 -4.19
N ARG A 92 14.42 9.11 -3.69
CA ARG A 92 14.81 7.87 -4.39
C ARG A 92 13.98 7.65 -5.65
N LEU A 93 12.65 7.78 -5.56
CA LEU A 93 11.74 7.61 -6.68
C LEU A 93 12.03 8.63 -7.77
N ALA A 94 12.20 9.92 -7.42
CA ALA A 94 12.56 10.96 -8.38
C ALA A 94 13.89 10.67 -9.11
N ARG A 95 14.92 10.21 -8.38
CA ARG A 95 16.20 9.82 -8.98
C ARG A 95 16.08 8.65 -9.97
N LEU A 96 15.10 7.77 -9.75
CA LEU A 96 14.83 6.62 -10.62
C LEU A 96 13.85 6.95 -11.77
N GLY A 97 13.36 8.20 -11.84
CA GLY A 97 12.48 8.67 -12.91
C GLY A 97 10.99 8.54 -12.64
N TYR A 98 10.60 8.07 -11.45
CA TYR A 98 9.19 7.96 -11.05
C TYR A 98 8.66 9.28 -10.47
N ALA A 99 7.39 9.56 -10.71
CA ALA A 99 6.72 10.78 -10.25
C ALA A 99 5.35 10.51 -9.59
N PRO A 100 5.29 9.64 -8.55
CA PRO A 100 4.05 9.43 -7.83
C PRO A 100 3.68 10.65 -7.00
N HIS A 101 2.40 10.77 -6.65
CA HIS A 101 1.90 11.73 -5.67
C HIS A 101 2.18 11.18 -4.28
N LEU A 102 3.01 11.87 -3.49
CA LEU A 102 3.37 11.48 -2.13
C LEU A 102 2.80 12.45 -1.11
N ARG A 103 2.24 11.91 -0.02
CA ARG A 103 1.71 12.68 1.11
C ARG A 103 2.21 12.07 2.43
N VAL A 104 2.59 12.94 3.37
CA VAL A 104 2.77 12.53 4.77
C VAL A 104 1.43 12.62 5.48
N GLY A 105 1.00 11.55 6.14
CA GLY A 105 -0.28 11.54 6.84
C GLY A 105 -0.70 10.18 7.38
N ASP A 106 -1.89 10.15 7.96
CA ASP A 106 -2.55 8.93 8.39
C ASP A 106 -3.24 8.26 7.20
N GLY A 107 -2.74 7.08 6.83
CA GLY A 107 -3.23 6.35 5.66
C GLY A 107 -4.63 5.78 5.80
N ALA A 108 -5.16 5.62 7.03
CA ALA A 108 -6.51 5.09 7.24
C ALA A 108 -7.60 6.01 6.68
N TYR A 109 -7.34 7.33 6.56
CA TYR A 109 -8.26 8.29 5.94
C TYR A 109 -8.15 8.32 4.42
N GLY A 110 -7.15 7.67 3.82
CA GLY A 110 -6.94 7.67 2.37
C GLY A 110 -6.62 9.05 1.79
N TRP A 111 -7.06 9.25 0.54
CA TRP A 111 -6.86 10.48 -0.22
C TRP A 111 -8.15 10.91 -0.92
N PRO A 112 -9.11 11.49 -0.17
CA PRO A 112 -10.47 11.78 -0.68
C PRO A 112 -10.47 12.66 -1.94
N GLU A 113 -9.56 13.65 -2.02
CA GLU A 113 -9.50 14.60 -3.12
C GLU A 113 -9.08 13.96 -4.45
N ALA A 114 -8.44 12.78 -4.38
CA ALA A 114 -8.01 12.02 -5.55
C ALA A 114 -8.92 10.82 -5.85
N ALA A 115 -9.86 10.47 -4.96
CA ALA A 115 -10.79 9.35 -5.16
C ALA A 115 -11.68 9.57 -6.42
N PRO A 116 -12.24 8.49 -7.01
CA PRO A 116 -12.08 7.09 -6.63
C PRO A 116 -10.76 6.47 -7.15
N PHE A 117 -10.37 5.32 -6.56
CA PHE A 117 -9.20 4.53 -6.94
C PHE A 117 -9.62 3.17 -7.51
N ASP A 118 -8.99 2.75 -8.61
CA ASP A 118 -9.21 1.42 -9.21
C ASP A 118 -8.60 0.32 -8.35
N ALA A 119 -7.53 0.66 -7.63
CA ALA A 119 -6.89 -0.24 -6.69
C ALA A 119 -6.38 0.48 -5.43
N ILE A 120 -6.43 -0.21 -4.29
CA ILE A 120 -5.85 0.25 -3.02
C ILE A 120 -4.96 -0.86 -2.48
N ILE A 121 -3.73 -0.54 -2.10
CA ILE A 121 -2.80 -1.48 -1.48
C ILE A 121 -2.34 -0.94 -0.13
N VAL A 122 -2.45 -1.77 0.91
CA VAL A 122 -2.14 -1.38 2.28
C VAL A 122 -1.00 -2.22 2.82
N SER A 123 0.09 -1.58 3.23
CA SER A 123 1.30 -2.24 3.74
C SER A 123 1.44 -2.14 5.26
N ALA A 124 0.31 -2.11 5.97
CA ALA A 124 0.21 -2.17 7.43
C ALA A 124 -1.04 -2.93 7.83
N ALA A 125 -0.98 -3.70 8.92
CA ALA A 125 -2.11 -4.51 9.38
C ALA A 125 -3.19 -3.63 10.03
N ALA A 126 -4.42 -3.75 9.56
CA ALA A 126 -5.58 -3.04 10.07
C ALA A 126 -6.45 -3.98 10.92
N PRO A 127 -6.84 -3.60 12.16
CA PRO A 127 -7.74 -4.41 12.99
C PRO A 127 -9.16 -4.44 12.40
N HIS A 128 -9.54 -3.39 11.70
CA HIS A 128 -10.81 -3.25 10.98
C HIS A 128 -10.56 -2.66 9.60
N ILE A 129 -11.49 -2.88 8.65
CA ILE A 129 -11.39 -2.24 7.33
C ILE A 129 -11.75 -0.76 7.48
N PRO A 130 -10.82 0.18 7.18
CA PRO A 130 -11.11 1.60 7.26
C PRO A 130 -12.22 1.98 6.28
N ARG A 131 -13.35 2.50 6.78
CA ARG A 131 -14.47 2.95 5.95
C ARG A 131 -14.04 3.96 4.88
N PRO A 132 -13.17 4.96 5.17
CA PRO A 132 -12.72 5.89 4.15
C PRO A 132 -12.02 5.21 2.96
N LEU A 133 -11.26 4.13 3.18
CA LEU A 133 -10.62 3.40 2.09
C LEU A 133 -11.65 2.63 1.25
N TRP A 134 -12.63 2.02 1.90
CA TRP A 134 -13.73 1.35 1.21
C TRP A 134 -14.57 2.32 0.36
N GLU A 135 -14.88 3.50 0.90
CA GLU A 135 -15.65 4.53 0.19
C GLU A 135 -14.89 5.09 -1.02
N GLN A 136 -13.57 5.22 -0.92
CA GLN A 136 -12.69 5.70 -1.98
C GLN A 136 -12.35 4.64 -3.04
N LEU A 137 -12.67 3.37 -2.81
CA LEU A 137 -12.52 2.31 -3.80
C LEU A 137 -13.59 2.47 -4.90
N ALA A 138 -13.18 2.45 -6.17
CA ALA A 138 -14.08 2.48 -7.32
C ALA A 138 -14.99 1.25 -7.36
N GLU A 139 -16.10 1.34 -8.08
CA GLU A 139 -16.85 0.14 -8.49
C GLU A 139 -15.94 -0.74 -9.36
N ASP A 140 -16.03 -2.05 -9.21
CA ASP A 140 -15.11 -3.06 -9.74
C ASP A 140 -13.65 -2.92 -9.27
N GLY A 141 -13.39 -2.01 -8.30
CA GLY A 141 -12.09 -1.79 -7.71
C GLY A 141 -11.65 -2.92 -6.78
N ARG A 142 -10.34 -2.98 -6.53
CA ARG A 142 -9.71 -4.04 -5.72
C ARG A 142 -8.85 -3.43 -4.63
N MET A 143 -8.99 -3.94 -3.41
CA MET A 143 -8.16 -3.53 -2.29
C MET A 143 -7.48 -4.76 -1.68
N VAL A 144 -6.18 -4.67 -1.43
CA VAL A 144 -5.42 -5.70 -0.71
C VAL A 144 -4.89 -5.10 0.57
N LEU A 145 -5.16 -5.78 1.70
CA LEU A 145 -4.68 -5.34 3.00
C LEU A 145 -4.44 -6.52 3.95
N PRO A 146 -3.43 -6.43 4.84
CA PRO A 146 -3.30 -7.29 6.01
C PRO A 146 -4.38 -6.93 7.03
N PHE A 147 -5.15 -7.93 7.47
CA PHE A 147 -6.25 -7.78 8.40
C PHE A 147 -5.99 -8.56 9.69
N GLY A 148 -6.20 -7.94 10.83
CA GLY A 148 -6.03 -8.53 12.16
C GLY A 148 -5.16 -7.67 13.08
N GLU A 149 -5.15 -8.05 14.36
CA GLU A 149 -4.36 -7.40 15.41
C GLU A 149 -2.86 -7.68 15.24
N PHE A 150 -2.01 -6.84 15.84
CA PHE A 150 -0.55 -6.90 15.66
C PHE A 150 0.06 -8.24 16.14
N ASP A 151 -0.41 -8.77 17.26
CA ASP A 151 0.13 -10.00 17.86
C ASP A 151 -0.67 -11.27 17.50
N ASP A 152 -1.64 -11.16 16.59
CA ASP A 152 -2.50 -12.27 16.16
C ASP A 152 -2.11 -12.77 14.75
N ASN A 153 -2.77 -13.85 14.32
CA ASN A 153 -2.65 -14.41 12.98
C ASN A 153 -3.31 -13.49 11.93
N GLN A 154 -2.56 -12.53 11.42
CA GLN A 154 -3.04 -11.63 10.38
C GLN A 154 -3.31 -12.41 9.09
N GLN A 155 -4.41 -12.05 8.41
CA GLN A 155 -4.78 -12.59 7.10
C GLN A 155 -4.63 -11.52 6.03
N LEU A 156 -3.98 -11.85 4.93
CA LEU A 156 -3.98 -10.99 3.76
C LEU A 156 -5.34 -11.14 3.05
N LEU A 157 -6.08 -10.06 2.94
CA LEU A 157 -7.38 -10.02 2.29
C LEU A 157 -7.28 -9.33 0.93
N LEU A 158 -7.94 -9.91 -0.07
CA LEU A 158 -8.33 -9.24 -1.29
C LEU A 158 -9.82 -8.90 -1.19
N ILE A 159 -10.13 -7.63 -1.32
CA ILE A 159 -11.48 -7.08 -1.27
C ILE A 159 -11.82 -6.53 -2.66
N ARG A 160 -12.95 -6.95 -3.22
CA ARG A 160 -13.50 -6.44 -4.47
C ARG A 160 -14.81 -5.72 -4.19
N LYS A 161 -15.01 -4.56 -4.82
CA LYS A 161 -16.28 -3.84 -4.78
C LYS A 161 -17.10 -4.20 -6.01
N ILE A 162 -18.20 -4.91 -5.83
CA ILE A 162 -19.04 -5.37 -6.93
C ILE A 162 -20.50 -5.02 -6.60
N ASN A 163 -21.13 -4.21 -7.43
CA ASN A 163 -22.48 -3.67 -7.21
C ASN A 163 -22.62 -3.00 -5.82
N GLY A 164 -21.61 -2.22 -5.42
CA GLY A 164 -21.54 -1.54 -4.13
C GLY A 164 -21.36 -2.48 -2.93
N ARG A 165 -21.14 -3.78 -3.14
CA ARG A 165 -20.97 -4.79 -2.08
C ARG A 165 -19.51 -5.23 -1.96
N MET A 166 -19.13 -5.58 -0.74
CA MET A 166 -17.81 -6.10 -0.41
C MET A 166 -17.76 -7.61 -0.65
N HIS A 167 -16.84 -8.05 -1.51
CA HIS A 167 -16.50 -9.46 -1.71
C HIS A 167 -15.08 -9.70 -1.22
N VAL A 168 -14.92 -10.62 -0.29
CA VAL A 168 -13.65 -10.84 0.41
C VAL A 168 -13.10 -12.22 0.10
N GLU A 169 -11.82 -12.25 -0.30
CA GLU A 169 -11.03 -13.46 -0.49
C GLU A 169 -9.82 -13.42 0.45
N ARG A 170 -9.50 -14.56 1.07
CA ARG A 170 -8.31 -14.71 1.93
C ARG A 170 -7.16 -15.28 1.10
N LEU A 171 -6.06 -14.53 1.00
CA LEU A 171 -4.89 -14.92 0.21
C LEU A 171 -3.86 -15.71 1.04
N GLY A 172 -3.93 -15.65 2.37
CA GLY A 172 -3.05 -16.41 3.27
C GLY A 172 -2.64 -15.65 4.52
N GLY A 173 -1.91 -16.33 5.40
CA GLY A 173 -1.38 -15.74 6.63
C GLY A 173 -0.18 -14.84 6.34
N VAL A 174 -0.11 -13.68 7.00
CA VAL A 174 0.97 -12.68 6.87
C VAL A 174 1.32 -12.07 8.22
N ARG A 175 2.42 -11.33 8.26
CA ARG A 175 2.80 -10.52 9.42
C ARG A 175 3.30 -9.16 8.98
N PHE A 176 2.53 -8.13 9.32
CA PHE A 176 2.83 -6.73 9.04
C PHE A 176 2.90 -5.91 10.33
N VAL A 177 3.57 -4.76 10.25
CA VAL A 177 3.50 -3.72 11.28
C VAL A 177 2.06 -3.20 11.41
N PRO A 178 1.63 -2.72 12.59
CA PRO A 178 0.26 -2.23 12.75
C PRO A 178 0.02 -0.93 11.97
N MET A 179 -1.17 -0.80 11.42
CA MET A 179 -1.70 0.50 11.00
C MET A 179 -2.14 1.26 12.26
N VAL A 180 -1.50 2.37 12.53
CA VAL A 180 -1.81 3.20 13.71
C VAL A 180 -2.64 4.39 13.28
N SER A 181 -3.88 4.46 13.76
CA SER A 181 -4.81 5.55 13.47
C SER A 181 -5.84 5.67 14.59
N PRO A 182 -6.23 6.90 15.02
CA PRO A 182 -7.36 7.09 15.92
C PRO A 182 -8.72 6.69 15.29
N LEU A 183 -8.77 6.50 13.97
CA LEU A 183 -9.95 6.00 13.27
C LEU A 183 -10.42 4.65 13.84
N PHE A 184 -9.52 3.82 14.33
CA PHE A 184 -9.87 2.50 14.87
C PHE A 184 -10.52 2.56 16.27
N ASP A 185 -10.50 3.72 16.93
CA ASP A 185 -11.20 3.94 18.21
C ASP A 185 -12.71 4.20 18.02
N ASP A 186 -13.16 4.44 16.78
CA ASP A 186 -14.55 4.76 16.44
C ASP A 186 -15.14 3.68 15.50
N PRO A 187 -16.04 2.81 16.02
CA PRO A 187 -16.69 1.77 15.22
C PRO A 187 -17.47 2.28 14.00
N GLU A 188 -17.94 3.53 14.00
CA GLU A 188 -18.62 4.11 12.85
C GLU A 188 -17.69 4.32 11.65
N GLN A 189 -16.38 4.30 11.88
CA GLN A 189 -15.35 4.43 10.85
C GLN A 189 -14.92 3.09 10.26
N TRP A 190 -15.57 1.98 10.63
CA TRP A 190 -15.26 0.66 10.09
C TRP A 190 -16.24 0.28 8.99
N ALA A 191 -15.74 -0.36 7.93
CA ALA A 191 -16.59 -1.03 6.96
C ALA A 191 -16.82 -2.47 7.42
N GLU A 192 -18.06 -2.92 7.35
CA GLU A 192 -18.44 -4.29 7.71
C GLU A 192 -17.99 -5.28 6.61
N LEU A 193 -17.47 -6.44 7.04
CA LEU A 193 -17.09 -7.56 6.20
C LEU A 193 -18.30 -8.35 5.70
#